data_11fe4b2ad65292930487ccaa01effc74
#
_entry.id   11fe4b2ad65292930487ccaa01effc74
#
_cell.length_a   1.000
_cell.length_b   1.000
_cell.length_c   1.000
_cell.angle_alpha   90.00
_cell.angle_beta   90.00
_cell.angle_gamma   90.00
#
_symmetry.space_group_name_H-M   'P 1'
#
loop_
_entity.id
_entity.type
_entity.pdbx_description
1 polymer ?
#
loop_
_entity_poly.entity_id
_entity_poly.type
_entity_poly.pdbx_seq_one_letter_code
_entity_poly.pdbx_strand_id
1 'polypeptide(L)'
;MLTRRSVLAGFATALLAAPALAEDHPSLVYMRQVAKDMLAAHRQGTVAAFLRVVQRHADIPDIAQDALGKYSGSLQASQRGRYQKGVATYLARYFALSSRDYTVAKYELGDASVNKDKDVLISSRVLRPKLILVLPDVSFLIH
;
A
#
# COMPACT_ATOMS: atom_id res chain seq x y z
N MET A 1 32.20 71.97 6.77
CA MET A 1 32.64 70.71 6.08
C MET A 1 31.92 69.53 6.71
N LEU A 2 30.87 69.10 6.07
CA LEU A 2 29.96 68.06 6.60
C LEU A 2 29.98 66.85 5.66
N THR A 3 30.60 65.77 6.12
CA THR A 3 30.62 64.50 5.43
C THR A 3 29.34 63.73 5.76
N ARG A 4 28.48 63.56 4.80
CA ARG A 4 27.27 62.74 4.88
C ARG A 4 27.65 61.28 4.68
N ARG A 5 27.60 60.49 5.76
CA ARG A 5 27.64 59.02 5.71
C ARG A 5 26.24 58.52 5.50
N SER A 6 25.98 58.05 4.31
CA SER A 6 24.73 57.32 3.95
C SER A 6 24.85 55.89 4.49
N VAL A 7 24.04 55.55 5.48
CA VAL A 7 23.87 54.20 5.98
C VAL A 7 22.81 53.52 5.10
N LEU A 8 23.23 52.66 4.20
CA LEU A 8 22.34 51.76 3.46
C LEU A 8 21.99 50.61 4.36
N ALA A 9 20.80 50.63 4.94
CA ALA A 9 20.22 49.50 5.63
C ALA A 9 19.73 48.48 4.57
N GLY A 10 20.52 47.42 4.40
CA GLY A 10 20.14 46.28 3.59
C GLY A 10 19.06 45.48 4.30
N PHE A 11 17.84 45.51 3.80
CA PHE A 11 16.78 44.58 4.19
C PHE A 11 17.10 43.20 3.59
N ALA A 12 17.66 42.31 4.40
CA ALA A 12 17.73 40.90 4.09
C ALA A 12 16.33 40.31 4.24
N THR A 13 15.59 40.21 3.15
CA THR A 13 14.37 39.40 3.08
C THR A 13 14.77 37.94 3.14
N ALA A 14 14.76 37.35 4.34
CA ALA A 14 14.80 35.91 4.50
C ALA A 14 13.52 35.34 3.91
N LEU A 15 13.60 34.78 2.69
CA LEU A 15 12.59 33.89 2.17
C LEU A 15 12.56 32.67 3.09
N LEU A 16 11.61 32.65 4.00
CA LEU A 16 11.18 31.43 4.65
C LEU A 16 10.58 30.53 3.56
N ALA A 17 11.41 29.66 2.99
CA ALA A 17 10.93 28.54 2.21
C ALA A 17 10.09 27.69 3.17
N ALA A 18 8.78 27.86 3.12
CA ALA A 18 7.86 26.93 3.73
C ALA A 18 8.21 25.54 3.16
N PRO A 19 8.36 24.50 4.00
CA PRO A 19 8.52 23.17 3.48
C PRO A 19 7.28 22.91 2.61
N ALA A 20 7.49 22.76 1.30
CA ALA A 20 6.46 22.25 0.42
C ALA A 20 6.09 20.89 1.03
N LEU A 21 4.88 20.78 1.55
CA LEU A 21 4.32 19.49 1.93
C LEU A 21 4.37 18.68 0.65
N ALA A 22 5.30 17.74 0.57
CA ALA A 22 5.42 16.84 -0.55
C ALA A 22 4.06 16.17 -0.67
N GLU A 23 3.35 16.45 -1.76
CA GLU A 23 2.05 15.88 -2.03
C GLU A 23 2.25 14.36 -2.08
N ASP A 24 1.55 13.62 -1.23
CA ASP A 24 1.70 12.18 -1.17
C ASP A 24 1.44 11.57 -2.55
N HIS A 25 2.31 10.69 -2.99
CA HIS A 25 2.12 9.99 -4.26
C HIS A 25 0.72 9.35 -4.29
N PRO A 26 -0.04 9.43 -5.41
CA PRO A 26 -1.42 8.92 -5.50
C PRO A 26 -1.54 7.47 -5.03
N SER A 27 -0.53 6.64 -5.28
CA SER A 27 -0.48 5.25 -4.80
C SER A 27 -0.42 5.14 -3.28
N LEU A 28 0.20 6.09 -2.56
CA LEU A 28 0.19 6.10 -1.10
C LEU A 28 -1.22 6.39 -0.56
N VAL A 29 -1.92 7.33 -1.19
CA VAL A 29 -3.31 7.65 -0.84
C VAL A 29 -4.19 6.42 -1.02
N TYR A 30 -4.04 5.72 -2.15
CA TYR A 30 -4.76 4.48 -2.43
C TYR A 30 -4.42 3.38 -1.42
N MET A 31 -3.14 3.16 -1.12
CA MET A 31 -2.71 2.14 -0.17
C MET A 31 -3.18 2.41 1.26
N ARG A 32 -3.34 3.68 1.66
CA ARG A 32 -3.99 4.00 2.94
C ARG A 32 -5.43 3.50 2.99
N GLN A 33 -6.16 3.62 1.87
CA GLN A 33 -7.52 3.10 1.78
C GLN A 33 -7.53 1.57 1.84
N VAL A 34 -6.63 0.89 1.11
CA VAL A 34 -6.46 -0.57 1.18
C VAL A 34 -6.17 -1.02 2.61
N ALA A 35 -5.21 -0.39 3.27
CA ALA A 35 -4.85 -0.71 4.66
C ALA A 35 -6.03 -0.51 5.62
N LYS A 36 -6.81 0.55 5.45
CA LYS A 36 -8.02 0.82 6.23
C LYS A 36 -9.07 -0.29 6.05
N ASP A 37 -9.32 -0.70 4.81
CA ASP A 37 -10.29 -1.73 4.48
C ASP A 37 -9.83 -3.11 4.99
N MET A 38 -8.53 -3.43 4.86
CA MET A 38 -7.93 -4.63 5.44
C MET A 38 -8.05 -4.67 6.96
N LEU A 39 -7.81 -3.55 7.64
CA LEU A 39 -7.95 -3.47 9.09
C LEU A 39 -9.41 -3.63 9.53
N ALA A 40 -10.36 -3.10 8.77
CA ALA A 40 -11.79 -3.28 9.02
C ALA A 40 -12.21 -4.76 8.83
N ALA A 41 -11.70 -5.42 7.79
CA ALA A 41 -11.94 -6.85 7.56
C ALA A 41 -11.30 -7.72 8.67
N HIS A 42 -10.09 -7.37 9.12
CA HIS A 42 -9.41 -8.02 10.22
C HIS A 42 -10.24 -7.97 11.53
N ARG A 43 -10.81 -6.81 11.85
CA ARG A 43 -11.70 -6.65 13.02
C ARG A 43 -12.95 -7.52 12.94
N GLN A 44 -13.49 -7.74 11.74
CA GLN A 44 -14.63 -8.63 11.51
C GLN A 44 -14.21 -10.12 11.56
N GLY A 45 -12.99 -10.44 11.16
CA GLY A 45 -12.41 -11.80 11.18
C GLY A 45 -13.11 -12.80 10.25
N THR A 46 -13.94 -12.35 9.31
CA THR A 46 -14.74 -13.22 8.45
C THR A 46 -14.19 -13.33 7.03
N VAL A 47 -14.32 -14.50 6.42
CA VAL A 47 -13.96 -14.72 5.01
C VAL A 47 -14.69 -13.74 4.09
N ALA A 48 -15.96 -13.47 4.36
CA ALA A 48 -16.75 -12.55 3.54
C ALA A 48 -16.22 -11.11 3.59
N ALA A 49 -15.71 -10.66 4.74
CA ALA A 49 -15.10 -9.34 4.88
C ALA A 49 -13.81 -9.24 4.04
N PHE A 50 -12.93 -10.21 4.16
CA PHE A 50 -11.70 -10.25 3.37
C PHE A 50 -11.97 -10.44 1.87
N LEU A 51 -12.97 -11.23 1.50
CA LEU A 51 -13.34 -11.41 0.08
C LEU A 51 -13.74 -10.08 -0.57
N ARG A 52 -14.50 -9.24 0.14
CA ARG A 52 -14.85 -7.89 -0.37
C ARG A 52 -13.62 -7.01 -0.60
N VAL A 53 -12.64 -7.06 0.30
CA VAL A 53 -11.40 -6.29 0.17
C VAL A 53 -10.57 -6.81 -1.00
N VAL A 54 -10.38 -8.11 -1.10
CA VAL A 54 -9.65 -8.76 -2.19
C VAL A 54 -10.29 -8.43 -3.54
N GLN A 55 -11.61 -8.55 -3.66
CA GLN A 55 -12.31 -8.24 -4.92
C GLN A 55 -12.27 -6.76 -5.30
N ARG A 56 -12.13 -5.86 -4.33
CA ARG A 56 -12.08 -4.41 -4.58
C ARG A 56 -10.69 -3.93 -4.97
N HIS A 57 -9.64 -4.51 -4.38
CA HIS A 57 -8.31 -3.94 -4.40
C HIS A 57 -7.26 -4.81 -5.09
N ALA A 58 -7.52 -6.10 -5.29
CA ALA A 58 -6.57 -7.00 -5.94
C ALA A 58 -6.93 -7.22 -7.40
N ASP A 59 -5.93 -7.21 -8.27
CA ASP A 59 -6.09 -7.66 -9.68
C ASP A 59 -6.13 -9.19 -9.72
N ILE A 60 -7.33 -9.73 -9.49
CA ILE A 60 -7.54 -11.18 -9.45
C ILE A 60 -7.21 -11.87 -10.78
N PRO A 61 -7.55 -11.32 -11.95
CA PRO A 61 -7.13 -11.86 -13.23
C PRO A 61 -5.62 -12.04 -13.35
N ASP A 62 -4.86 -11.02 -13.00
CA ASP A 62 -3.39 -11.01 -13.07
C ASP A 62 -2.78 -11.99 -12.06
N ILE A 63 -3.17 -11.90 -10.80
CA ILE A 63 -2.74 -12.82 -9.73
C ILE A 63 -3.04 -14.28 -10.10
N ALA A 64 -4.22 -14.53 -10.68
CA ALA A 64 -4.60 -15.87 -11.10
C ALA A 64 -3.75 -16.38 -12.27
N GLN A 65 -3.39 -15.51 -13.19
CA GLN A 65 -2.51 -15.83 -14.31
C GLN A 65 -1.10 -16.14 -13.83
N ASP A 66 -0.55 -15.33 -12.95
CA ASP A 66 0.77 -15.53 -12.34
C ASP A 66 0.83 -16.82 -11.53
N ALA A 67 -0.20 -17.12 -10.75
CA ALA A 67 -0.29 -18.35 -9.98
C ALA A 67 -0.29 -19.62 -10.85
N LEU A 68 -0.80 -19.54 -12.08
CA LEU A 68 -0.72 -20.64 -13.05
C LEU A 68 0.68 -20.78 -13.67
N GLY A 69 1.44 -19.69 -13.78
CA GLY A 69 2.76 -19.66 -14.38
C GLY A 69 2.78 -20.35 -15.74
N LYS A 70 3.64 -21.35 -15.92
CA LYS A 70 3.75 -22.12 -17.16
C LYS A 70 2.48 -22.87 -17.60
N TYR A 71 1.52 -23.06 -16.70
CA TYR A 71 0.25 -23.74 -16.99
C TYR A 71 -0.86 -22.78 -17.46
N SER A 72 -0.58 -21.48 -17.56
CA SER A 72 -1.57 -20.46 -17.98
C SER A 72 -2.22 -20.76 -19.33
N GLY A 73 -1.44 -21.33 -20.27
CA GLY A 73 -1.93 -21.75 -21.57
C GLY A 73 -2.82 -22.99 -21.57
N SER A 74 -2.79 -23.78 -20.50
CA SER A 74 -3.58 -25.02 -20.39
C SER A 74 -5.01 -24.77 -19.88
N LEU A 75 -5.27 -23.59 -19.32
CA LEU A 75 -6.59 -23.27 -18.77
C LEU A 75 -7.54 -22.80 -19.88
N GLN A 76 -8.62 -23.55 -20.09
CA GLN A 76 -9.64 -23.21 -21.09
C GLN A 76 -10.35 -21.90 -20.73
N ALA A 77 -10.75 -21.12 -21.75
CA ALA A 77 -11.43 -19.85 -21.56
C ALA A 77 -12.69 -19.96 -20.68
N SER A 78 -13.45 -21.04 -20.83
CA SER A 78 -14.64 -21.33 -20.03
C SER A 78 -14.36 -21.60 -18.55
N GLN A 79 -13.12 -21.95 -18.18
CA GLN A 79 -12.71 -22.28 -16.81
C GLN A 79 -12.10 -21.06 -16.09
N ARG A 80 -11.67 -20.03 -16.83
CA ARG A 80 -10.96 -18.87 -16.27
C ARG A 80 -11.73 -18.18 -15.16
N GLY A 81 -13.01 -17.88 -15.37
CA GLY A 81 -13.85 -17.23 -14.37
C GLY A 81 -14.01 -18.04 -13.08
N ARG A 82 -14.16 -19.37 -13.20
CA ARG A 82 -14.23 -20.26 -12.04
C ARG A 82 -12.89 -20.30 -11.28
N TYR A 83 -11.79 -20.34 -12.00
CA TYR A 83 -10.45 -20.33 -11.41
C TYR A 83 -10.18 -19.02 -10.67
N GLN A 84 -10.41 -17.86 -11.30
CA GLN A 84 -10.26 -16.55 -10.69
C GLN A 84 -11.10 -16.40 -9.41
N LYS A 85 -12.35 -16.85 -9.44
CA LYS A 85 -13.21 -16.89 -8.24
C LYS A 85 -12.63 -17.78 -7.14
N GLY A 86 -12.03 -18.90 -7.51
CA GLY A 86 -11.32 -19.79 -6.59
C GLY A 86 -10.12 -19.10 -5.94
N VAL A 87 -9.31 -18.39 -6.72
CA VAL A 87 -8.15 -17.62 -6.23
C VAL A 87 -8.59 -16.55 -5.24
N ALA A 88 -9.59 -15.74 -5.59
CA ALA A 88 -10.12 -14.71 -4.69
C ALA A 88 -10.63 -15.31 -3.37
N THR A 89 -11.34 -16.42 -3.44
CA THR A 89 -11.86 -17.12 -2.25
C THR A 89 -10.72 -17.71 -1.41
N TYR A 90 -9.69 -18.25 -2.05
CA TYR A 90 -8.52 -18.77 -1.37
C TYR A 90 -7.78 -17.68 -0.59
N LEU A 91 -7.50 -16.54 -1.23
CA LEU A 91 -6.87 -15.40 -0.58
C LEU A 91 -7.69 -14.90 0.61
N ALA A 92 -9.00 -14.77 0.44
CA ALA A 92 -9.89 -14.35 1.53
C ALA A 92 -9.88 -15.31 2.73
N ARG A 93 -9.86 -16.61 2.48
CA ARG A 93 -9.74 -17.64 3.53
C ARG A 93 -8.38 -17.58 4.21
N TYR A 94 -7.32 -17.44 3.45
CA TYR A 94 -5.97 -17.31 3.98
C TYR A 94 -5.86 -16.11 4.94
N PHE A 95 -6.33 -14.94 4.52
CA PHE A 95 -6.33 -13.75 5.38
C PHE A 95 -7.23 -13.92 6.62
N ALA A 96 -8.39 -14.52 6.49
CA ALA A 96 -9.29 -14.76 7.62
C ALA A 96 -8.70 -15.73 8.64
N LEU A 97 -8.00 -16.77 8.20
CA LEU A 97 -7.30 -17.69 9.08
C LEU A 97 -6.12 -17.02 9.76
N SER A 98 -5.25 -16.38 8.99
CA SER A 98 -4.08 -15.69 9.52
C SER A 98 -4.44 -14.55 10.48
N SER A 99 -5.60 -13.90 10.29
CA SER A 99 -6.06 -12.83 11.18
C SER A 99 -6.35 -13.29 12.60
N ARG A 100 -6.55 -14.58 12.83
CA ARG A 100 -6.79 -15.16 14.16
C ARG A 100 -5.53 -15.31 14.97
N ASP A 101 -4.38 -15.43 14.29
CA ASP A 101 -3.11 -15.71 14.92
C ASP A 101 -2.44 -14.45 15.52
N TYR A 102 -2.92 -13.27 15.14
CA TYR A 102 -2.37 -12.02 15.62
C TYR A 102 -3.40 -10.87 15.61
N THR A 103 -3.25 -9.97 16.57
CA THR A 103 -4.01 -8.71 16.60
C THR A 103 -3.22 -7.62 15.90
N VAL A 104 -3.84 -6.97 14.92
CA VAL A 104 -3.27 -5.81 14.24
C VAL A 104 -3.76 -4.55 14.92
N ALA A 105 -2.84 -3.77 15.50
CA ALA A 105 -3.18 -2.48 16.09
C ALA A 105 -3.21 -1.38 15.03
N LYS A 106 -2.25 -1.40 14.11
CA LYS A 106 -1.99 -0.31 13.17
C LYS A 106 -1.21 -0.79 11.95
N TYR A 107 -1.45 -0.16 10.81
CA TYR A 107 -0.59 -0.21 9.63
C TYR A 107 0.24 1.07 9.55
N GLU A 108 1.50 0.93 9.19
CA GLU A 108 2.35 2.04 8.78
C GLU A 108 2.79 1.81 7.35
N LEU A 109 2.64 2.84 6.52
CA LEU A 109 3.10 2.84 5.13
C LEU A 109 4.36 3.69 5.06
N GLY A 110 5.39 3.14 4.42
CA GLY A 110 6.61 3.87 4.10
C GLY A 110 6.46 4.67 2.80
N ASP A 111 7.59 5.11 2.28
CA ASP A 111 7.64 5.89 1.05
C ASP A 111 7.31 5.03 -0.17
N ALA A 112 6.73 5.68 -1.19
CA ALA A 112 6.55 5.07 -2.49
C ALA A 112 7.85 5.17 -3.29
N SER A 113 8.26 4.08 -3.93
CA SER A 113 9.36 4.04 -4.88
C SER A 113 8.90 3.44 -6.20
N VAL A 114 9.44 3.95 -7.31
CA VAL A 114 9.09 3.45 -8.65
C VAL A 114 10.27 2.65 -9.18
N ASN A 115 10.02 1.41 -9.60
CA ASN A 115 11.03 0.57 -10.20
C ASN A 115 11.21 0.88 -11.71
N LYS A 116 12.11 0.13 -12.38
CA LYS A 116 12.41 0.31 -13.81
C LYS A 116 11.21 -0.03 -14.71
N ASP A 117 10.31 -0.89 -14.26
CA ASP A 117 9.13 -1.36 -14.98
C ASP A 117 7.91 -0.46 -14.72
N LYS A 118 8.12 0.69 -14.05
CA LYS A 118 7.11 1.68 -13.64
C LYS A 118 6.15 1.19 -12.56
N ASP A 119 6.44 0.06 -11.92
CA ASP A 119 5.67 -0.37 -10.76
C ASP A 119 5.96 0.51 -9.56
N VAL A 120 4.95 0.77 -8.76
CA VAL A 120 5.08 1.53 -7.52
C VAL A 120 5.18 0.56 -6.35
N LEU A 121 6.33 0.56 -5.69
CA LEU A 121 6.61 -0.24 -4.51
C LEU A 121 6.36 0.60 -3.26
N ILE A 122 5.53 0.10 -2.37
CA ILE A 122 5.23 0.74 -1.09
C ILE A 122 5.55 -0.26 0.02
N SER A 123 6.52 0.07 0.87
CA SER A 123 6.80 -0.73 2.05
C SER A 123 5.68 -0.57 3.06
N SER A 124 5.31 -1.65 3.74
CA SER A 124 4.29 -1.59 4.78
C SER A 124 4.72 -2.35 6.03
N ARG A 125 4.33 -1.83 7.18
CA ARG A 125 4.60 -2.45 8.48
C ARG A 125 3.31 -2.64 9.24
N VAL A 126 3.13 -3.84 9.78
CA VAL A 126 2.00 -4.17 10.66
C VAL A 126 2.47 -4.13 12.12
N LEU A 127 1.86 -3.28 12.91
CA LEU A 127 2.17 -3.17 14.35
C LEU A 127 1.22 -4.02 15.17
N ARG A 128 1.78 -4.83 16.07
CA ARG A 128 1.05 -5.65 17.04
C ARG A 128 1.10 -5.00 18.42
N PRO A 129 0.05 -5.11 19.23
CA PRO A 129 -0.01 -4.42 20.54
C PRO A 129 1.05 -4.86 21.56
N LYS A 130 1.61 -6.07 21.42
CA LYS A 130 2.54 -6.65 22.42
C LYS A 130 3.92 -7.01 21.91
N LEU A 131 4.19 -6.93 20.62
CA LEU A 131 5.49 -7.25 20.06
C LEU A 131 5.72 -6.38 18.83
N ILE A 132 6.74 -5.54 18.88
CA ILE A 132 7.30 -4.93 17.68
C ILE A 132 8.07 -6.04 16.97
N LEU A 133 7.36 -6.94 16.30
CA LEU A 133 8.01 -7.86 15.39
C LEU A 133 8.17 -7.10 14.09
N VAL A 134 9.41 -6.77 13.77
CA VAL A 134 9.77 -6.31 12.43
C VAL A 134 9.56 -7.51 11.52
N LEU A 135 8.38 -7.62 10.91
CA LEU A 135 8.20 -8.53 9.80
C LEU A 135 9.06 -8.01 8.65
N PRO A 136 9.72 -8.88 7.90
CA PRO A 136 10.41 -8.43 6.68
C PRO A 136 9.42 -7.63 5.83
N ASP A 137 9.91 -6.55 5.24
CA ASP A 137 9.11 -5.63 4.43
C ASP A 137 8.27 -6.42 3.43
N VAL A 138 6.95 -6.34 3.59
CA VAL A 138 6.03 -6.85 2.58
C VAL A 138 5.86 -5.74 1.58
N SER A 139 6.51 -5.89 0.44
CA SER A 139 6.35 -4.97 -0.68
C SER A 139 5.09 -5.36 -1.46
N PHE A 140 4.17 -4.40 -1.62
CA PHE A 140 3.03 -4.55 -2.51
C PHE A 140 3.39 -3.94 -3.86
N LEU A 141 3.25 -4.75 -4.91
CA LEU A 141 3.40 -4.30 -6.28
C LEU A 141 2.06 -3.76 -6.78
N ILE A 142 2.05 -2.51 -7.24
CA ILE A 142 0.90 -1.88 -7.87
C ILE A 142 1.31 -1.55 -9.31
N HIS A 143 0.62 -2.16 -10.25
CA HIS A 143 0.78 -1.88 -11.68
C HIS A 143 0.00 -0.65 -12.12
#